data_5af7f41cc8f5475a31bb76a921588e03
#
_entry.id   5af7f41cc8f5475a31bb76a921588e03
#
_cell.length_a   1.000
_cell.length_b   1.000
_cell.length_c   1.000
_cell.angle_alpha   90.00
_cell.angle_beta   90.00
_cell.angle_gamma   90.00
#
_symmetry.space_group_name_H-M   'P 1'
#
loop_
_entity.id
_entity.type
_entity.pdbx_description
1 polymer ?
#
loop_
_entity_poly.entity_id
_entity_poly.type
_entity_poly.pdbx_seq_one_letter_code
_entity_poly.pdbx_strand_id
1 'polypeptide(L)'
;MLGMSYRAVEAFLPLLDCRGGKSSIERDVAGAGQKAQELHRQAPRMKVGVLGVDGTGAAMAGRDRGVLFFVAVEDGRLIGVAPVHEEQTEQVRRHVAKVFAAVGAGELRTDEHSVYEGIVPEGRHRLCLTHWRKSKGKRAYDLHRQAVSEGRPLEAATMWELLELLRKQPRAPTPPAELEALVRRYINARGGLPWKVNQLLQHVERTWEKVSDDPIDPTNNATERVIGLTFKVRSKTMRGFKAMNKVVAHPYLASYLRGRQGTCDIRKVI
;
A
#
# COMPACT_ATOMS: atom_id res chain seq x y z
N MET A 1 16.29 -0.18 18.48
CA MET A 1 16.39 1.29 18.37
C MET A 1 15.40 1.94 17.37
N LEU A 2 15.08 1.34 16.25
CA LEU A 2 14.22 1.97 15.23
C LEU A 2 12.80 2.35 15.70
N GLY A 3 12.27 1.71 16.75
CA GLY A 3 10.98 2.03 17.36
C GLY A 3 11.02 2.96 18.58
N MET A 4 12.22 3.36 19.03
CA MET A 4 12.35 4.24 20.19
C MET A 4 12.31 5.72 19.79
N SER A 5 11.74 6.57 20.65
CA SER A 5 11.86 8.02 20.48
C SER A 5 13.32 8.46 20.73
N TYR A 6 13.75 9.59 20.17
CA TYR A 6 15.10 10.10 20.43
C TYR A 6 15.33 10.44 21.91
N ARG A 7 14.28 10.85 22.63
CA ARG A 7 14.38 11.05 24.08
C ARG A 7 14.57 9.73 24.84
N ALA A 8 13.92 8.66 24.40
CA ALA A 8 14.11 7.35 25.02
C ALA A 8 15.52 6.82 24.72
N VAL A 9 16.07 7.05 23.53
CA VAL A 9 17.46 6.72 23.20
C VAL A 9 18.42 7.54 24.06
N GLU A 10 18.22 8.86 24.19
CA GLU A 10 19.02 9.74 25.07
C GLU A 10 19.04 9.24 26.52
N ALA A 11 17.89 8.82 27.05
CA ALA A 11 17.79 8.27 28.40
C ALA A 11 18.45 6.87 28.53
N PHE A 12 18.55 6.11 27.44
CA PHE A 12 19.14 4.78 27.45
C PHE A 12 20.69 4.77 27.28
N LEU A 13 21.25 5.76 26.56
CA LEU A 13 22.67 5.80 26.26
C LEU A 13 23.58 5.77 27.50
N PRO A 14 23.26 6.44 28.62
CA PRO A 14 24.08 6.38 29.83
C PRO A 14 24.22 4.97 30.42
N LEU A 15 23.23 4.09 30.21
CA LEU A 15 23.30 2.68 30.64
C LEU A 15 24.32 1.85 29.84
N LEU A 16 24.80 2.41 28.72
CA LEU A 16 25.82 1.81 27.85
C LEU A 16 27.13 2.61 27.90
N ASP A 17 27.36 3.42 28.95
CA ASP A 17 28.48 4.35 29.07
C ASP A 17 28.68 5.30 27.86
N CYS A 18 27.58 5.55 27.14
CA CYS A 18 27.54 6.44 25.98
C CYS A 18 26.88 7.76 26.34
N ARG A 19 27.34 8.85 25.74
CA ARG A 19 26.72 10.17 25.88
C ARG A 19 26.21 10.68 24.53
N GLY A 20 25.03 11.27 24.52
CA GLY A 20 24.48 11.87 23.31
C GLY A 20 23.13 12.54 23.59
N GLY A 21 23.04 13.83 23.31
CA GLY A 21 21.80 14.57 23.44
C GLY A 21 20.85 14.25 22.28
N LYS A 22 19.56 14.44 22.50
CA LYS A 22 18.49 14.22 21.52
C LYS A 22 18.79 14.79 20.13
N SER A 23 19.31 16.01 20.07
CA SER A 23 19.60 16.70 18.80
C SER A 23 20.75 16.06 18.02
N SER A 24 21.77 15.56 18.72
CA SER A 24 22.88 14.81 18.12
C SER A 24 22.37 13.50 17.55
N ILE A 25 21.63 12.73 18.36
CA ILE A 25 21.01 11.45 17.93
C ILE A 25 20.12 11.67 16.69
N GLU A 26 19.31 12.73 16.67
CA GLU A 26 18.45 13.06 15.52
C GLU A 26 19.29 13.35 14.26
N ARG A 27 20.41 14.06 14.39
CA ARG A 27 21.32 14.40 13.30
C ARG A 27 21.99 13.15 12.74
N ASP A 28 22.52 12.32 13.63
CA ASP A 28 23.22 11.10 13.26
C ASP A 28 22.30 10.10 12.54
N VAL A 29 21.08 9.91 13.05
CA VAL A 29 20.07 9.08 12.39
C VAL A 29 19.67 9.65 11.03
N ALA A 30 19.54 10.97 10.89
CA ALA A 30 19.24 11.60 9.61
C ALA A 30 20.39 11.44 8.61
N GLY A 31 21.64 11.63 9.05
CA GLY A 31 22.83 11.41 8.22
C GLY A 31 22.96 9.96 7.76
N ALA A 32 22.82 9.02 8.69
CA ALA A 32 22.81 7.60 8.38
C ALA A 32 21.70 7.23 7.38
N GLY A 33 20.53 7.84 7.50
CA GLY A 33 19.42 7.65 6.56
C GLY A 33 19.74 8.14 5.14
N GLN A 34 20.38 9.30 5.03
CA GLN A 34 20.82 9.83 3.73
C GLN A 34 21.86 8.93 3.09
N LYS A 35 22.83 8.47 3.86
CA LYS A 35 23.88 7.56 3.38
C LYS A 35 23.30 6.20 2.96
N ALA A 36 22.36 5.66 3.71
CA ALA A 36 21.63 4.45 3.32
C ALA A 36 20.86 4.65 2.01
N GLN A 37 20.25 5.81 1.78
CA GLN A 37 19.60 6.16 0.53
C GLN A 37 20.58 6.24 -0.64
N GLU A 38 21.76 6.79 -0.44
CA GLU A 38 22.83 6.83 -1.45
C GLU A 38 23.33 5.44 -1.82
N LEU A 39 23.62 4.61 -0.83
CA LEU A 39 24.01 3.21 -1.04
C LEU A 39 22.92 2.44 -1.82
N HIS A 40 21.67 2.69 -1.50
CA HIS A 40 20.56 2.09 -2.23
C HIS A 40 20.49 2.53 -3.69
N ARG A 41 20.79 3.82 -3.98
CA ARG A 41 20.83 4.34 -5.36
C ARG A 41 22.00 3.79 -6.17
N GLN A 42 23.13 3.52 -5.52
CA GLN A 42 24.33 2.97 -6.13
C GLN A 42 24.27 1.47 -6.34
N ALA A 43 23.37 0.77 -5.61
CA ALA A 43 23.19 -0.66 -5.75
C ALA A 43 22.73 -1.03 -7.19
N PRO A 44 23.22 -2.16 -7.73
CA PRO A 44 22.77 -2.64 -9.03
C PRO A 44 21.24 -2.73 -9.08
N ARG A 45 20.65 -2.22 -10.15
CA ARG A 45 19.20 -2.31 -10.37
C ARG A 45 18.87 -3.76 -10.71
N MET A 46 18.16 -4.42 -9.83
CA MET A 46 17.65 -5.76 -10.09
C MET A 46 16.29 -5.66 -10.75
N LYS A 47 16.07 -6.49 -11.74
CA LYS A 47 14.75 -6.64 -12.37
C LYS A 47 13.74 -7.09 -11.33
N VAL A 48 12.55 -6.54 -11.41
CA VAL A 48 11.42 -6.82 -10.49
C VAL A 48 10.30 -7.45 -11.33
N GLY A 49 9.78 -8.59 -10.91
CA GLY A 49 8.62 -9.21 -11.55
C GLY A 49 7.35 -8.39 -11.27
N VAL A 50 7.07 -8.19 -9.98
CA VAL A 50 5.89 -7.46 -9.51
C VAL A 50 6.28 -6.26 -8.66
N LEU A 51 5.96 -5.05 -9.12
CA LEU A 51 6.15 -3.81 -8.36
C LEU A 51 4.89 -3.49 -7.55
N GLY A 52 4.97 -3.65 -6.25
CA GLY A 52 3.94 -3.19 -5.31
C GLY A 52 4.08 -1.69 -5.04
N VAL A 53 2.98 -0.97 -5.10
CA VAL A 53 2.92 0.46 -4.75
C VAL A 53 1.80 0.69 -3.75
N ASP A 54 2.10 1.44 -2.71
CA ASP A 54 1.12 1.85 -1.71
C ASP A 54 1.52 3.20 -1.10
N GLY A 55 0.53 3.95 -0.65
CA GLY A 55 0.69 5.27 -0.06
C GLY A 55 0.44 5.26 1.45
N THR A 56 1.11 6.15 2.16
CA THR A 56 0.82 6.41 3.57
C THR A 56 1.01 7.88 3.91
N GLY A 57 0.27 8.35 4.93
CA GLY A 57 0.46 9.69 5.46
C GLY A 57 1.68 9.79 6.38
N ALA A 58 2.40 10.88 6.28
CA ALA A 58 3.44 11.29 7.20
C ALA A 58 3.02 12.59 7.89
N ALA A 59 2.85 12.57 9.20
CA ALA A 59 2.55 13.78 9.97
C ALA A 59 3.77 14.73 9.92
N MET A 60 3.58 15.94 9.37
CA MET A 60 4.60 16.96 9.27
C MET A 60 4.05 18.33 9.67
N ALA A 61 4.59 18.92 10.73
CA ALA A 61 4.23 20.26 11.18
C ALA A 61 2.69 20.49 11.26
N GLY A 62 1.96 19.50 11.78
CA GLY A 62 0.50 19.55 11.92
C GLY A 62 -0.30 19.26 10.64
N ARG A 63 0.35 18.84 9.56
CA ARG A 63 -0.29 18.44 8.30
C ARG A 63 0.18 17.05 7.90
N ASP A 64 -0.72 16.26 7.33
CA ASP A 64 -0.36 15.00 6.70
C ASP A 64 0.21 15.26 5.29
N ARG A 65 1.29 14.57 4.96
CA ARG A 65 1.92 14.58 3.64
C ARG A 65 1.96 13.16 3.12
N GLY A 66 1.56 12.97 1.88
CA GLY A 66 1.59 11.67 1.23
C GLY A 66 3.02 11.19 0.97
N VAL A 67 3.25 9.91 1.15
CA VAL A 67 4.50 9.22 0.82
C VAL A 67 4.17 7.92 0.12
N LEU A 68 4.73 7.72 -1.07
CA LEU A 68 4.62 6.47 -1.82
C LEU A 68 5.79 5.55 -1.52
N PHE A 69 5.49 4.29 -1.35
CA PHE A 69 6.45 3.20 -1.24
C PHE A 69 6.38 2.32 -2.47
N PHE A 70 7.54 1.95 -2.97
CA PHE A 70 7.74 1.02 -4.08
C PHE A 70 8.49 -0.19 -3.56
N VAL A 71 7.93 -1.38 -3.73
CA VAL A 71 8.44 -2.62 -3.15
C VAL A 71 8.43 -3.72 -4.21
N ALA A 72 9.48 -4.52 -4.28
CA ALA A 72 9.45 -5.78 -5.01
C ALA A 72 8.61 -6.78 -4.19
N VAL A 73 7.49 -7.23 -4.74
CA VAL A 73 6.53 -8.07 -4.00
C VAL A 73 7.11 -9.44 -3.68
N GLU A 74 7.91 -9.98 -4.59
CA GLU A 74 8.48 -11.33 -4.49
C GLU A 74 9.33 -11.55 -3.25
N ASP A 75 10.06 -10.51 -2.83
CA ASP A 75 11.00 -10.62 -1.73
C ASP A 75 10.82 -9.56 -0.63
N GLY A 76 9.87 -8.65 -0.79
CA GLY A 76 9.61 -7.57 0.15
C GLY A 76 10.75 -6.55 0.23
N ARG A 77 11.53 -6.40 -0.84
CA ARG A 77 12.63 -5.44 -0.90
C ARG A 77 12.12 -4.05 -1.22
N LEU A 78 12.55 -3.07 -0.43
CA LEU A 78 12.29 -1.66 -0.72
C LEU A 78 12.99 -1.26 -2.03
N ILE A 79 12.24 -0.78 -3.00
CA ILE A 79 12.74 -0.26 -4.27
C ILE A 79 12.89 1.25 -4.21
N GLY A 80 11.96 1.93 -3.57
CA GLY A 80 12.02 3.37 -3.47
C GLY A 80 10.96 3.97 -2.54
N VAL A 81 11.17 5.23 -2.22
CA VAL A 81 10.23 6.06 -1.47
C VAL A 81 10.16 7.42 -2.16
N ALA A 82 8.96 7.90 -2.43
CA ALA A 82 8.74 9.20 -3.04
C ALA A 82 7.76 10.04 -2.23
N PRO A 83 8.09 11.31 -1.93
CA PRO A 83 7.12 12.23 -1.37
C PRO A 83 6.10 12.59 -2.45
N VAL A 84 4.84 12.69 -2.06
CA VAL A 84 3.76 13.14 -2.94
C VAL A 84 2.90 14.16 -2.22
N HIS A 85 2.35 15.10 -2.98
CA HIS A 85 1.31 15.99 -2.49
C HIS A 85 -0.03 15.38 -2.87
N GLU A 86 -0.95 15.26 -1.92
CA GLU A 86 -2.25 14.59 -2.10
C GLU A 86 -3.06 15.14 -3.27
N GLU A 87 -2.87 16.41 -3.61
CA GLU A 87 -3.58 17.09 -4.70
C GLU A 87 -2.95 16.88 -6.10
N GLN A 88 -1.78 16.21 -6.19
CA GLN A 88 -1.05 16.08 -7.44
C GLN A 88 -1.08 14.66 -8.01
N THR A 89 -2.25 14.25 -8.49
CA THR A 89 -2.44 12.98 -9.21
C THR A 89 -1.35 12.74 -10.27
N GLU A 90 -1.00 13.75 -11.03
CA GLU A 90 0.02 13.66 -12.08
C GLU A 90 1.42 13.40 -11.54
N GLN A 91 1.75 13.93 -10.37
CA GLN A 91 3.03 13.63 -9.71
C GLN A 91 3.12 12.15 -9.30
N VAL A 92 2.04 11.60 -8.73
CA VAL A 92 1.95 10.17 -8.40
C VAL A 92 2.16 9.32 -9.64
N ARG A 93 1.39 9.59 -10.71
CA ARG A 93 1.46 8.88 -11.98
C ARG A 93 2.87 8.88 -12.55
N ARG A 94 3.52 10.04 -12.58
CA ARG A 94 4.88 10.22 -13.08
C ARG A 94 5.91 9.45 -12.26
N HIS A 95 5.80 9.44 -10.92
CA HIS A 95 6.68 8.67 -10.05
C HIS A 95 6.52 7.17 -10.27
N VAL A 96 5.28 6.68 -10.32
CA VAL A 96 5.00 5.26 -10.54
C VAL A 96 5.51 4.80 -11.90
N ALA A 97 5.19 5.53 -12.99
CA ALA A 97 5.66 5.20 -14.33
C ALA A 97 7.19 5.15 -14.41
N LYS A 98 7.87 6.15 -13.82
CA LYS A 98 9.34 6.22 -13.80
C LYS A 98 9.97 5.04 -13.07
N VAL A 99 9.46 4.68 -11.90
CA VAL A 99 10.00 3.56 -11.12
C VAL A 99 9.70 2.24 -11.83
N PHE A 100 8.48 2.04 -12.31
CA PHE A 100 8.07 0.84 -13.05
C PHE A 100 9.00 0.57 -14.24
N ALA A 101 9.24 1.58 -15.07
CA ALA A 101 10.14 1.49 -16.20
C ALA A 101 11.60 1.24 -15.77
N ALA A 102 12.06 1.95 -14.72
CA ALA A 102 13.45 1.87 -14.26
C ALA A 102 13.84 0.49 -13.73
N VAL A 103 12.90 -0.26 -13.14
CA VAL A 103 13.15 -1.61 -12.61
C VAL A 103 12.72 -2.70 -13.58
N GLY A 104 12.18 -2.35 -14.73
CA GLY A 104 11.71 -3.30 -15.74
C GLY A 104 10.64 -4.26 -15.21
N ALA A 105 9.73 -3.74 -14.36
CA ALA A 105 8.72 -4.55 -13.73
C ALA A 105 7.78 -5.19 -14.76
N GLY A 106 7.38 -6.42 -14.51
CA GLY A 106 6.40 -7.15 -15.34
C GLY A 106 4.97 -6.74 -15.02
N GLU A 107 4.67 -6.55 -13.75
CA GLU A 107 3.34 -6.21 -13.22
C GLU A 107 3.44 -5.04 -12.24
N LEU A 108 2.41 -4.18 -12.24
CA LEU A 108 2.18 -3.16 -11.23
C LEU A 108 1.03 -3.62 -10.33
N ARG A 109 1.24 -3.65 -9.01
CA ARG A 109 0.21 -4.02 -8.04
C ARG A 109 -0.08 -2.87 -7.08
N THR A 110 -1.34 -2.43 -7.03
CA THR A 110 -1.76 -1.29 -6.20
C THR A 110 -3.09 -1.58 -5.50
N ASP A 111 -3.54 -0.65 -4.68
CA ASP A 111 -4.94 -0.55 -4.32
C ASP A 111 -5.79 -0.08 -5.52
N GLU A 112 -7.09 0.09 -5.30
CA GLU A 112 -8.06 0.46 -6.34
C GLU A 112 -8.17 1.99 -6.54
N HIS A 113 -7.18 2.76 -6.14
CA HIS A 113 -7.26 4.20 -6.31
C HIS A 113 -7.10 4.59 -7.79
N SER A 114 -8.00 5.45 -8.30
CA SER A 114 -8.04 5.84 -9.72
C SER A 114 -6.75 6.50 -10.23
N VAL A 115 -5.93 7.04 -9.33
CA VAL A 115 -4.63 7.61 -9.66
C VAL A 115 -3.70 6.65 -10.41
N TYR A 116 -3.86 5.35 -10.17
CA TYR A 116 -3.03 4.31 -10.78
C TYR A 116 -3.53 3.80 -12.14
N GLU A 117 -4.74 4.18 -12.53
CA GLU A 117 -5.33 3.72 -13.79
C GLU A 117 -4.57 4.27 -15.00
N GLY A 118 -4.25 3.40 -15.98
CA GLY A 118 -3.60 3.78 -17.23
C GLY A 118 -2.14 4.23 -17.10
N ILE A 119 -1.46 3.97 -15.96
CA ILE A 119 -0.01 4.25 -15.81
C ILE A 119 0.83 3.25 -16.59
N VAL A 120 0.40 2.00 -16.62
CA VAL A 120 1.05 0.90 -17.32
C VAL A 120 0.11 0.32 -18.37
N PRO A 121 0.62 -0.42 -19.37
CA PRO A 121 -0.21 -1.08 -20.36
C PRO A 121 -1.30 -1.95 -19.73
N GLU A 122 -2.42 -2.09 -20.44
CA GLU A 122 -3.50 -2.97 -20.03
C GLU A 122 -3.01 -4.40 -19.79
N GLY A 123 -3.57 -5.06 -18.78
CA GLY A 123 -3.14 -6.39 -18.35
C GLY A 123 -1.90 -6.43 -17.46
N ARG A 124 -1.13 -5.33 -17.36
CA ARG A 124 0.04 -5.22 -16.47
C ARG A 124 -0.27 -4.50 -15.15
N HIS A 125 -1.46 -3.96 -14.98
CA HIS A 125 -1.93 -3.38 -13.72
C HIS A 125 -2.89 -4.36 -13.05
N ARG A 126 -2.55 -4.82 -11.86
CA ARG A 126 -3.39 -5.69 -11.04
C ARG A 126 -3.76 -5.02 -9.73
N LEU A 127 -4.97 -5.27 -9.29
CA LEU A 127 -5.48 -4.77 -8.01
C LEU A 127 -5.12 -5.73 -6.89
N CYS A 128 -4.73 -5.17 -5.76
CA CYS A 128 -4.53 -5.95 -4.54
C CYS A 128 -5.86 -6.58 -4.10
N LEU A 129 -5.91 -7.89 -4.08
CA LEU A 129 -7.08 -8.67 -3.73
C LEU A 129 -7.64 -8.30 -2.35
N THR A 130 -6.77 -8.15 -1.35
CA THR A 130 -7.20 -7.80 0.02
C THR A 130 -7.89 -6.44 0.08
N HIS A 131 -7.31 -5.42 -0.56
CA HIS A 131 -7.91 -4.08 -0.59
C HIS A 131 -9.23 -4.08 -1.38
N TRP A 132 -9.24 -4.72 -2.54
CA TRP A 132 -10.43 -4.84 -3.37
C TRP A 132 -11.59 -5.54 -2.63
N ARG A 133 -11.34 -6.70 -2.02
CA ARG A 133 -12.35 -7.43 -1.23
C ARG A 133 -12.86 -6.62 -0.04
N LYS A 134 -11.96 -6.01 0.71
CA LYS A 134 -12.31 -5.19 1.87
C LYS A 134 -13.18 -3.99 1.48
N SER A 135 -12.81 -3.31 0.41
CA SER A 135 -13.56 -2.16 -0.14
C SER A 135 -14.95 -2.58 -0.60
N LYS A 136 -15.05 -3.61 -1.47
CA LYS A 136 -16.34 -4.09 -2.00
C LYS A 136 -17.20 -4.74 -0.93
N GLY A 137 -16.60 -5.57 -0.07
CA GLY A 137 -17.29 -6.20 1.04
C GLY A 137 -17.89 -5.20 2.03
N LYS A 138 -17.12 -4.17 2.39
CA LYS A 138 -17.63 -3.09 3.25
C LYS A 138 -18.82 -2.39 2.59
N ARG A 139 -18.71 -2.01 1.33
CA ARG A 139 -19.77 -1.30 0.60
C ARG A 139 -21.03 -2.18 0.45
N ALA A 140 -20.86 -3.46 0.13
CA ALA A 140 -21.98 -4.41 0.05
C ALA A 140 -22.67 -4.57 1.41
N TYR A 141 -21.90 -4.68 2.49
CA TYR A 141 -22.43 -4.77 3.85
C TYR A 141 -23.19 -3.52 4.28
N ASP A 142 -22.66 -2.34 3.99
CA ASP A 142 -23.32 -1.07 4.31
C ASP A 142 -24.66 -0.94 3.54
N LEU A 143 -24.69 -1.30 2.26
CA LEU A 143 -25.92 -1.33 1.44
C LEU A 143 -26.90 -2.39 1.94
N HIS A 144 -26.44 -3.58 2.32
CA HIS A 144 -27.26 -4.61 2.93
C HIS A 144 -27.97 -4.09 4.20
N ARG A 145 -27.20 -3.51 5.14
CA ARG A 145 -27.77 -2.96 6.37
C ARG A 145 -28.79 -1.85 6.10
N GLN A 146 -28.51 -0.98 5.16
CA GLN A 146 -29.44 0.07 4.74
C GLN A 146 -30.73 -0.54 4.18
N ALA A 147 -30.63 -1.53 3.28
CA ALA A 147 -31.78 -2.19 2.69
C ALA A 147 -32.65 -2.92 3.73
N VAL A 148 -32.02 -3.56 4.71
CA VAL A 148 -32.76 -4.19 5.83
C VAL A 148 -33.51 -3.13 6.64
N SER A 149 -32.88 -2.03 7.00
CA SER A 149 -33.50 -0.96 7.80
C SER A 149 -34.65 -0.24 7.08
N GLU A 150 -34.61 -0.22 5.75
CA GLU A 150 -35.63 0.41 4.91
C GLU A 150 -36.70 -0.57 4.39
N GLY A 151 -36.67 -1.83 4.84
CA GLY A 151 -37.65 -2.86 4.44
C GLY A 151 -37.56 -3.24 2.96
N ARG A 152 -36.36 -3.24 2.37
CA ARG A 152 -36.12 -3.60 0.96
C ARG A 152 -35.47 -4.99 0.85
N PRO A 153 -36.27 -6.07 0.96
CA PRO A 153 -35.78 -7.45 1.09
C PRO A 153 -34.96 -7.91 -0.12
N LEU A 154 -35.36 -7.51 -1.34
CA LEU A 154 -34.65 -7.90 -2.57
C LEU A 154 -33.23 -7.35 -2.61
N GLU A 155 -33.06 -6.09 -2.25
CA GLU A 155 -31.75 -5.49 -2.21
C GLU A 155 -30.86 -6.07 -1.10
N ALA A 156 -31.46 -6.30 0.08
CA ALA A 156 -30.79 -6.93 1.19
C ALA A 156 -30.25 -8.32 0.81
N ALA A 157 -31.11 -9.16 0.17
CA ALA A 157 -30.70 -10.47 -0.32
C ALA A 157 -29.60 -10.40 -1.36
N THR A 158 -29.70 -9.47 -2.32
CA THR A 158 -28.69 -9.26 -3.36
C THR A 158 -27.33 -8.92 -2.77
N MET A 159 -27.30 -7.99 -1.83
CA MET A 159 -26.05 -7.57 -1.22
C MET A 159 -25.44 -8.66 -0.34
N TRP A 160 -26.27 -9.48 0.30
CA TRP A 160 -25.80 -10.64 1.04
C TRP A 160 -25.20 -11.70 0.11
N GLU A 161 -25.86 -12.01 -1.00
CA GLU A 161 -25.35 -12.94 -2.01
C GLU A 161 -24.00 -12.47 -2.58
N LEU A 162 -23.86 -11.17 -2.87
CA LEU A 162 -22.58 -10.58 -3.27
C LEU A 162 -21.50 -10.76 -2.19
N LEU A 163 -21.83 -10.55 -0.92
CA LEU A 163 -20.89 -10.76 0.18
C LEU A 163 -20.41 -12.20 0.25
N GLU A 164 -21.28 -13.18 0.08
CA GLU A 164 -20.90 -14.60 0.06
C GLU A 164 -20.00 -14.93 -1.13
N LEU A 165 -20.27 -14.38 -2.32
CA LEU A 165 -19.42 -14.53 -3.50
C LEU A 165 -18.01 -13.92 -3.25
N LEU A 166 -17.96 -12.72 -2.67
CA LEU A 166 -16.68 -12.07 -2.32
C LEU A 166 -15.89 -12.84 -1.26
N ARG A 167 -16.55 -13.57 -0.37
CA ARG A 167 -15.90 -14.42 0.65
C ARG A 167 -15.33 -15.71 0.06
N LYS A 168 -16.10 -16.39 -0.79
CA LYS A 168 -15.69 -17.65 -1.45
C LYS A 168 -14.49 -17.47 -2.35
N GLN A 169 -14.34 -16.26 -2.82
CA GLN A 169 -13.21 -15.74 -3.47
C GLN A 169 -12.69 -16.42 -4.70
N PRO A 170 -12.64 -15.67 -5.72
CA PRO A 170 -12.05 -16.11 -6.96
C PRO A 170 -10.53 -15.87 -6.95
N ARG A 171 -9.83 -16.91 -7.15
CA ARG A 171 -8.49 -16.89 -7.73
C ARG A 171 -8.58 -17.16 -9.24
N ALA A 172 -9.77 -17.00 -9.82
CA ALA A 172 -9.99 -17.22 -11.23
C ALA A 172 -9.97 -15.88 -11.99
N PRO A 173 -9.30 -15.81 -13.14
CA PRO A 173 -9.21 -14.59 -13.95
C PRO A 173 -10.58 -14.15 -14.50
N THR A 174 -11.56 -15.04 -14.56
CA THR A 174 -12.91 -14.74 -15.03
C THR A 174 -13.91 -14.62 -13.88
N PRO A 175 -14.87 -13.69 -13.95
CA PRO A 175 -15.96 -13.64 -12.99
C PRO A 175 -16.66 -15.00 -12.91
N PRO A 176 -17.00 -15.50 -11.71
CA PRO A 176 -17.73 -16.75 -11.61
C PRO A 176 -19.15 -16.58 -12.22
N ALA A 177 -19.65 -17.65 -12.80
CA ALA A 177 -20.98 -17.66 -13.41
C ALA A 177 -22.08 -17.16 -12.44
N GLU A 178 -21.91 -17.40 -11.15
CA GLU A 178 -22.80 -16.90 -10.10
C GLU A 178 -22.83 -15.36 -10.02
N LEU A 179 -21.68 -14.69 -10.22
CA LEU A 179 -21.64 -13.23 -10.24
C LEU A 179 -22.33 -12.69 -11.49
N GLU A 180 -22.07 -13.27 -12.66
CA GLU A 180 -22.77 -12.91 -13.88
C GLU A 180 -24.29 -13.14 -13.76
N ALA A 181 -24.70 -14.27 -13.19
CA ALA A 181 -26.09 -14.57 -12.94
C ALA A 181 -26.75 -13.58 -11.97
N LEU A 182 -26.00 -13.19 -10.92
CA LEU A 182 -26.43 -12.17 -9.96
C LEU A 182 -26.65 -10.83 -10.67
N VAL A 183 -25.67 -10.37 -11.45
CA VAL A 183 -25.74 -9.10 -12.19
C VAL A 183 -26.92 -9.12 -13.18
N ARG A 184 -27.08 -10.19 -13.99
CA ARG A 184 -28.15 -10.32 -14.97
C ARG A 184 -29.55 -10.34 -14.33
N ARG A 185 -29.71 -11.08 -13.21
CA ARG A 185 -30.96 -11.19 -12.47
C ARG A 185 -31.50 -9.83 -12.04
N TYR A 186 -30.60 -8.97 -11.59
CA TYR A 186 -30.99 -7.70 -11.00
C TYR A 186 -30.98 -6.52 -11.97
N ILE A 187 -30.18 -6.52 -13.02
CA ILE A 187 -30.30 -5.54 -14.10
C ILE A 187 -31.65 -5.68 -14.83
N ASN A 188 -32.15 -6.93 -14.96
CA ASN A 188 -33.39 -7.22 -15.65
C ASN A 188 -34.63 -7.21 -14.73
N ALA A 189 -34.47 -7.01 -13.42
CA ALA A 189 -35.58 -6.98 -12.48
C ALA A 189 -36.54 -5.81 -12.79
N ARG A 190 -37.86 -6.12 -12.95
CA ARG A 190 -38.90 -5.10 -13.09
C ARG A 190 -38.93 -4.24 -11.82
N GLY A 191 -38.67 -2.95 -11.98
CA GLY A 191 -38.61 -2.02 -10.86
C GLY A 191 -37.23 -1.49 -10.54
N GLY A 192 -36.21 -2.09 -11.13
CA GLY A 192 -34.80 -1.64 -11.01
C GLY A 192 -34.25 -1.70 -9.59
N LEU A 193 -33.00 -2.09 -9.45
CA LEU A 193 -32.29 -1.89 -8.19
C LEU A 193 -31.93 -0.42 -8.04
N PRO A 194 -31.83 0.08 -6.80
CA PRO A 194 -31.29 1.40 -6.56
C PRO A 194 -29.95 1.55 -7.26
N TRP A 195 -29.74 2.71 -7.79
CA TRP A 195 -28.55 3.06 -8.55
C TRP A 195 -27.23 2.64 -7.87
N LYS A 196 -27.12 2.81 -6.53
CA LYS A 196 -25.93 2.43 -5.75
C LYS A 196 -25.64 0.92 -5.78
N VAL A 197 -26.68 0.08 -5.78
CA VAL A 197 -26.56 -1.38 -5.84
C VAL A 197 -26.09 -1.79 -7.23
N ASN A 198 -26.73 -1.26 -8.28
CA ASN A 198 -26.31 -1.50 -9.66
C ASN A 198 -24.89 -1.07 -9.92
N GLN A 199 -24.50 0.12 -9.46
CA GLN A 199 -23.12 0.59 -9.56
C GLN A 199 -22.13 -0.37 -8.91
N LEU A 200 -22.44 -0.88 -7.71
CA LEU A 200 -21.53 -1.80 -7.03
C LEU A 200 -21.39 -3.11 -7.80
N LEU A 201 -22.50 -3.70 -8.25
CA LEU A 201 -22.48 -4.96 -9.03
C LEU A 201 -21.65 -4.82 -10.32
N GLN A 202 -21.96 -3.81 -11.13
CA GLN A 202 -21.22 -3.55 -12.38
C GLN A 202 -19.74 -3.24 -12.12
N HIS A 203 -19.45 -2.57 -11.01
CA HIS A 203 -18.07 -2.25 -10.66
C HIS A 203 -17.29 -3.50 -10.22
N VAL A 204 -17.89 -4.38 -9.44
CA VAL A 204 -17.31 -5.68 -9.07
C VAL A 204 -17.04 -6.52 -10.32
N GLU A 205 -18.03 -6.67 -11.22
CA GLU A 205 -17.88 -7.42 -12.46
C GLU A 205 -16.72 -6.87 -13.33
N ARG A 206 -16.73 -5.56 -13.61
CA ARG A 206 -15.72 -4.91 -14.45
C ARG A 206 -14.31 -4.96 -13.87
N THR A 207 -14.18 -4.93 -12.54
CA THR A 207 -12.87 -4.92 -11.89
C THR A 207 -12.37 -6.30 -11.52
N TRP A 208 -13.16 -7.34 -11.71
CA TRP A 208 -12.82 -8.71 -11.35
C TRP A 208 -11.54 -9.21 -12.05
N GLU A 209 -11.46 -9.03 -13.35
CA GLU A 209 -10.32 -9.44 -14.16
C GLU A 209 -9.03 -8.69 -13.83
N LYS A 210 -9.16 -7.52 -13.19
CA LYS A 210 -8.02 -6.71 -12.76
C LYS A 210 -7.46 -7.16 -11.41
N VAL A 211 -8.17 -8.02 -10.68
CA VAL A 211 -7.67 -8.52 -9.39
C VAL A 211 -6.54 -9.49 -9.65
N SER A 212 -5.49 -9.41 -8.85
CA SER A 212 -4.37 -10.34 -8.96
C SER A 212 -4.82 -11.77 -8.71
N ASP A 213 -4.48 -12.64 -9.63
CA ASP A 213 -4.69 -14.09 -9.60
C ASP A 213 -3.42 -14.87 -9.24
N ASP A 214 -2.37 -14.17 -8.81
CA ASP A 214 -1.10 -14.77 -8.40
C ASP A 214 -1.35 -15.85 -7.33
N PRO A 215 -1.00 -17.12 -7.60
CA PRO A 215 -1.26 -18.21 -6.66
C PRO A 215 -0.38 -18.14 -5.41
N ILE A 216 0.75 -17.41 -5.46
CA ILE A 216 1.70 -17.28 -4.36
C ILE A 216 1.27 -16.15 -3.42
N ASP A 217 1.07 -14.95 -3.96
CA ASP A 217 0.62 -13.78 -3.20
C ASP A 217 -0.19 -12.83 -4.08
N PRO A 218 -1.54 -12.95 -4.11
CA PRO A 218 -2.41 -12.05 -4.86
C PRO A 218 -2.59 -10.69 -4.16
N THR A 219 -1.82 -10.42 -3.11
CA THR A 219 -2.00 -9.25 -2.26
C THR A 219 -0.83 -8.28 -2.37
N ASN A 220 -0.99 -7.10 -1.81
CA ASN A 220 0.10 -6.12 -1.63
C ASN A 220 0.68 -6.16 -0.20
N ASN A 221 0.53 -7.32 0.50
CA ASN A 221 0.98 -7.47 1.89
C ASN A 221 2.48 -7.23 2.06
N ALA A 222 3.28 -7.57 1.04
CA ALA A 222 4.71 -7.28 1.06
C ALA A 222 4.98 -5.78 1.21
N THR A 223 4.28 -4.95 0.43
CA THR A 223 4.38 -3.49 0.50
C THR A 223 3.88 -2.95 1.84
N GLU A 224 2.72 -3.41 2.31
CA GLU A 224 2.19 -3.02 3.62
C GLU A 224 3.13 -3.40 4.77
N ARG A 225 3.74 -4.58 4.70
CA ARG A 225 4.74 -5.04 5.68
C ARG A 225 5.98 -4.15 5.67
N VAL A 226 6.49 -3.79 4.50
CA VAL A 226 7.64 -2.88 4.39
C VAL A 226 7.30 -1.51 4.99
N ILE A 227 6.15 -0.93 4.65
CA ILE A 227 5.67 0.32 5.24
C ILE A 227 5.52 0.18 6.76
N GLY A 228 4.91 -0.91 7.22
CA GLY A 228 4.75 -1.21 8.63
C GLY A 228 6.08 -1.22 9.39
N LEU A 229 7.02 -1.99 8.89
CA LEU A 229 8.30 -2.24 9.55
C LEU A 229 9.31 -1.10 9.42
N THR A 230 9.32 -0.38 8.29
CA THR A 230 10.33 0.64 8.02
C THR A 230 9.87 2.05 8.35
N PHE A 231 8.57 2.32 8.28
CA PHE A 231 8.03 3.66 8.43
C PHE A 231 7.05 3.81 9.59
N LYS A 232 5.97 3.00 9.67
CA LYS A 232 4.89 3.17 10.66
C LYS A 232 5.38 2.98 12.10
N VAL A 233 6.35 2.11 12.35
CA VAL A 233 6.96 1.94 13.67
C VAL A 233 7.54 3.27 14.16
N ARG A 234 8.21 4.01 13.30
CA ARG A 234 8.81 5.29 13.65
C ARG A 234 7.80 6.43 13.68
N SER A 235 6.91 6.51 12.70
CA SER A 235 5.91 7.58 12.62
C SER A 235 4.98 7.60 13.84
N LYS A 236 4.65 6.43 14.40
CA LYS A 236 3.84 6.29 15.62
C LYS A 236 4.55 6.74 16.90
N THR A 237 5.88 6.65 16.94
CA THR A 237 6.68 7.04 18.15
C THR A 237 7.13 8.50 18.11
N MET A 238 6.95 9.18 17.00
CA MET A 238 7.30 10.58 16.83
C MET A 238 6.03 11.44 16.75
N ARG A 239 6.13 12.67 17.29
CA ARG A 239 5.07 13.69 17.14
C ARG A 239 5.01 14.32 15.73
N GLY A 240 5.56 13.62 14.73
CA GLY A 240 5.69 14.05 13.34
C GLY A 240 7.14 14.31 12.93
N PHE A 241 7.33 14.39 11.63
CA PHE A 241 8.61 14.72 11.03
C PHE A 241 8.74 16.23 10.83
N LYS A 242 9.95 16.76 10.98
CA LYS A 242 10.21 18.20 10.77
C LYS A 242 10.54 18.55 9.31
N ALA A 243 10.98 17.58 8.53
CA ALA A 243 11.39 17.78 7.15
C ALA A 243 11.17 16.55 6.30
N MET A 244 10.78 16.74 5.03
CA MET A 244 10.44 15.65 4.10
C MET A 244 11.64 14.76 3.76
N ASN A 245 12.84 15.32 3.66
CA ASN A 245 14.05 14.52 3.45
C ASN A 245 14.26 13.47 4.55
N LYS A 246 13.93 13.77 5.81
CA LYS A 246 13.99 12.83 6.93
C LYS A 246 12.91 11.74 6.81
N VAL A 247 11.72 12.11 6.32
CA VAL A 247 10.63 11.17 6.03
C VAL A 247 11.07 10.14 5.00
N VAL A 248 11.69 10.60 3.92
CA VAL A 248 12.14 9.72 2.82
C VAL A 248 13.37 8.90 3.22
N ALA A 249 14.36 9.48 3.89
CA ALA A 249 15.60 8.80 4.23
C ALA A 249 15.45 7.70 5.29
N HIS A 250 14.50 7.86 6.22
CA HIS A 250 14.31 6.90 7.30
C HIS A 250 13.95 5.47 6.85
N PRO A 251 13.03 5.24 5.90
CA PRO A 251 12.76 3.90 5.38
C PRO A 251 13.98 3.21 4.77
N TYR A 252 14.86 3.96 4.10
CA TYR A 252 16.10 3.38 3.55
C TYR A 252 17.03 2.91 4.66
N LEU A 253 17.23 3.70 5.73
CA LEU A 253 17.99 3.26 6.89
C LEU A 253 17.38 2.03 7.54
N ALA A 254 16.06 2.04 7.77
CA ALA A 254 15.38 0.94 8.39
C ALA A 254 15.43 -0.34 7.53
N SER A 255 15.34 -0.21 6.21
CA SER A 255 15.50 -1.32 5.27
C SER A 255 16.93 -1.85 5.25
N TYR A 256 17.92 -0.96 5.25
CA TYR A 256 19.34 -1.31 5.31
C TYR A 256 19.68 -2.11 6.56
N LEU A 257 19.26 -1.63 7.75
CA LEU A 257 19.51 -2.28 9.04
C LEU A 257 18.76 -3.61 9.22
N ARG A 258 17.72 -3.86 8.45
CA ARG A 258 16.93 -5.10 8.44
C ARG A 258 17.31 -6.06 7.33
N GLY A 259 18.34 -5.73 6.54
CA GLY A 259 18.78 -6.51 5.39
C GLY A 259 18.86 -8.02 5.69
N ARG A 260 18.37 -8.83 4.75
CA ARG A 260 18.07 -10.26 4.90
C ARG A 260 19.24 -11.18 5.27
N GLN A 261 20.48 -10.68 5.30
CA GLN A 261 21.65 -11.59 5.38
C GLN A 261 22.57 -11.38 6.57
N GLY A 262 22.15 -10.66 7.60
CA GLY A 262 23.03 -10.43 8.75
C GLY A 262 24.33 -9.66 8.43
N THR A 263 24.49 -9.23 7.20
CA THR A 263 25.69 -8.57 6.67
C THR A 263 25.56 -7.05 6.58
N CYS A 264 24.66 -6.46 7.39
CA CYS A 264 24.58 -5.02 7.49
C CYS A 264 25.86 -4.50 8.16
N ASP A 265 26.76 -3.96 7.37
CA ASP A 265 27.91 -3.25 7.91
C ASP A 265 27.49 -1.82 8.31
N ILE A 266 27.15 -1.66 9.59
CA ILE A 266 26.69 -0.39 10.14
C ILE A 266 27.72 0.74 9.90
N ARG A 267 29.01 0.42 9.78
CA ARG A 267 30.08 1.39 9.51
C ARG A 267 29.92 2.08 8.15
N LYS A 268 29.18 1.46 7.22
CA LYS A 268 28.91 2.07 5.91
C LYS A 268 27.85 3.17 5.97
N VAL A 269 27.07 3.29 7.04
CA VAL A 269 26.01 4.28 7.20
C VAL A 269 26.23 5.24 8.36
N ILE A 270 27.24 5.00 9.18
CA ILE A 270 27.75 5.93 10.20
C ILE A 270 28.95 6.73 9.62
#